data_d8090829432b8fd6530258de44ddc8fb
#
_entry.id   d8090829432b8fd6530258de44ddc8fb
#
_cell.length_a   1.000
_cell.length_b   1.000
_cell.length_c   1.000
_cell.angle_alpha   90.00
_cell.angle_beta   90.00
_cell.angle_gamma   90.00
#
_symmetry.space_group_name_H-M   'P 1'
#
loop_
_entity.id
_entity.type
_entity.pdbx_description
1 polymer ?
#
loop_
_entity_poly.entity_id
_entity_poly.type
_entity_poly.pdbx_seq_one_letter_code
_entity_poly.pdbx_strand_id
1 'polypeptide(L)'
;MLASGFKMGYAQSSQLPNLGETVSREIIAKEALKKDAVCTKCHDASETAPVLSLYQTKHGLRGDSRTPTCQSCHGTSDKHVKGDPVTKVRVAPDIVFKKGAYSISDDKERSSQCLGCHTGTKRNNWDGAAHQNNGVACNSCHTAHKPTDKVLAKVTQPEVCFTCHKEQRADTKKISHHPILEGKVSCADCHNPHGSSGPKLMKKNTVNETCFQCHAEKRGPFLFEHQPVVEDCANCHNPHGSNITPLLKSRPPFMCQECHDGPHASQSPVGPSAAGKQAGLTVAPNKNVVGRACMNCHSMVHGSNSPAGGYLQR
;
A
#
# COMPACT_ATOMS: atom_id res chain seq x y z
N MET A 1 21.65 43.32 -41.86
CA MET A 1 20.74 42.95 -40.78
C MET A 1 19.67 42.03 -41.37
N LEU A 2 19.82 40.73 -41.18
CA LEU A 2 18.88 39.72 -41.67
C LEU A 2 18.26 39.05 -40.46
N ALA A 3 16.98 39.24 -40.23
CA ALA A 3 16.20 38.59 -39.19
C ALA A 3 15.63 37.27 -39.75
N SER A 4 16.13 36.15 -39.27
CA SER A 4 15.57 34.84 -39.59
C SER A 4 14.48 34.48 -38.60
N GLY A 5 13.22 34.45 -39.06
CA GLY A 5 12.06 34.02 -38.30
C GLY A 5 12.01 32.52 -38.15
N PHE A 6 12.04 32.04 -36.91
CA PHE A 6 11.75 30.64 -36.56
C PHE A 6 10.24 30.41 -36.63
N LYS A 7 9.78 29.64 -37.60
CA LYS A 7 8.40 29.11 -37.61
C LYS A 7 8.37 27.81 -36.80
N MET A 8 7.75 27.84 -35.61
CA MET A 8 7.33 26.63 -34.89
C MET A 8 6.14 25.99 -35.62
N GLY A 9 6.39 24.87 -36.27
CA GLY A 9 5.33 24.02 -36.81
C GLY A 9 4.73 23.15 -35.70
N TYR A 10 3.50 23.44 -35.31
CA TYR A 10 2.69 22.53 -34.51
C TYR A 10 2.18 21.39 -35.41
N ALA A 11 2.73 20.21 -35.26
CA ALA A 11 2.17 19.01 -35.87
C ALA A 11 1.03 18.49 -34.97
N GLN A 12 -0.20 18.89 -35.26
CA GLN A 12 -1.39 18.18 -34.79
C GLN A 12 -1.58 16.93 -35.62
N SER A 13 -1.15 15.80 -35.13
CA SER A 13 -1.62 14.49 -35.66
C SER A 13 -2.93 14.12 -34.98
N SER A 14 -4.04 14.63 -35.45
CA SER A 14 -5.36 14.07 -35.21
C SER A 14 -5.48 12.79 -36.06
N GLN A 15 -4.99 11.66 -35.56
CA GLN A 15 -5.35 10.37 -36.17
C GLN A 15 -6.82 10.12 -35.84
N LEU A 16 -7.69 10.30 -36.83
CA LEU A 16 -9.06 9.80 -36.79
C LEU A 16 -8.99 8.26 -36.58
N PRO A 17 -9.83 7.69 -35.70
CA PRO A 17 -9.85 6.24 -35.51
C PRO A 17 -10.13 5.56 -36.83
N ASN A 18 -9.33 4.57 -37.16
CA ASN A 18 -9.50 3.78 -38.38
C ASN A 18 -10.86 3.08 -38.35
N LEU A 19 -11.74 3.37 -39.30
CA LEU A 19 -13.10 2.83 -39.37
C LEU A 19 -13.13 1.29 -39.31
N GLY A 20 -12.14 0.63 -39.89
CA GLY A 20 -12.00 -0.83 -39.81
C GLY A 20 -11.76 -1.33 -38.39
N GLU A 21 -11.02 -0.58 -37.58
CA GLU A 21 -10.76 -0.91 -36.16
C GLU A 21 -12.02 -0.74 -35.29
N THR A 22 -12.82 0.29 -35.59
CA THR A 22 -14.09 0.54 -34.89
C THR A 22 -15.11 -0.57 -35.17
N VAL A 23 -15.26 -0.97 -36.41
CA VAL A 23 -16.16 -2.08 -36.80
C VAL A 23 -15.72 -3.39 -36.15
N SER A 24 -14.41 -3.68 -36.10
CA SER A 24 -13.88 -4.88 -35.43
C SER A 24 -14.21 -4.88 -33.93
N ARG A 25 -14.10 -3.75 -33.26
CA ARG A 25 -14.43 -3.60 -31.82
C ARG A 25 -15.91 -3.84 -31.54
N GLU A 26 -16.80 -3.34 -32.37
CA GLU A 26 -18.24 -3.59 -32.23
C GLU A 26 -18.60 -5.06 -32.39
N ILE A 27 -18.02 -5.76 -33.32
CA ILE A 27 -18.24 -7.19 -33.55
C ILE A 27 -17.80 -7.97 -32.30
N ILE A 28 -16.59 -7.72 -31.81
CA ILE A 28 -16.06 -8.39 -30.61
C ILE A 28 -16.92 -8.11 -29.39
N ALA A 29 -17.39 -6.88 -29.21
CA ALA A 29 -18.29 -6.51 -28.14
C ALA A 29 -19.63 -7.25 -28.21
N LYS A 30 -20.24 -7.33 -29.41
CA LYS A 30 -21.47 -8.09 -29.64
C LYS A 30 -21.30 -9.58 -29.35
N GLU A 31 -20.16 -10.16 -29.72
CA GLU A 31 -19.87 -11.55 -29.40
C GLU A 31 -19.68 -11.81 -27.90
N ALA A 32 -19.01 -10.91 -27.20
CA ALA A 32 -18.87 -10.98 -25.74
C ALA A 32 -20.25 -10.94 -25.06
N LEU A 33 -21.12 -10.00 -25.44
CA LEU A 33 -22.50 -9.94 -24.95
C LEU A 33 -23.31 -11.19 -25.28
N LYS A 34 -23.11 -11.79 -26.46
CA LYS A 34 -23.77 -13.04 -26.81
C LYS A 34 -23.31 -14.21 -25.94
N LYS A 35 -22.04 -14.26 -25.58
CA LYS A 35 -21.52 -15.24 -24.61
C LYS A 35 -22.11 -15.02 -23.22
N ASP A 36 -22.21 -13.77 -22.77
CA ASP A 36 -22.80 -13.41 -21.49
C ASP A 36 -24.30 -13.64 -21.43
N ALA A 37 -24.99 -13.67 -22.58
CA ALA A 37 -26.44 -13.86 -22.63
C ALA A 37 -26.93 -15.16 -21.97
N VAL A 38 -26.06 -16.18 -21.86
CA VAL A 38 -26.38 -17.42 -21.16
C VAL A 38 -26.60 -17.16 -19.64
N CYS A 39 -25.92 -16.18 -19.10
CA CYS A 39 -26.00 -15.77 -17.69
C CYS A 39 -27.09 -14.68 -17.49
N THR A 40 -27.08 -13.65 -18.35
CA THR A 40 -27.95 -12.48 -18.21
C THR A 40 -29.42 -12.75 -18.51
N LYS A 41 -29.77 -13.93 -18.96
CA LYS A 41 -31.17 -14.41 -19.03
C LYS A 41 -31.83 -14.54 -17.63
N CYS A 42 -31.01 -14.78 -16.60
CA CYS A 42 -31.49 -14.98 -15.24
C CYS A 42 -30.91 -13.93 -14.27
N HIS A 43 -29.69 -13.46 -14.52
CA HIS A 43 -29.04 -12.45 -13.70
C HIS A 43 -29.24 -11.07 -14.33
N ASP A 44 -30.05 -10.24 -13.67
CA ASP A 44 -30.42 -8.92 -14.15
C ASP A 44 -30.16 -7.82 -13.09
N ALA A 45 -30.68 -6.64 -13.35
CA ALA A 45 -30.50 -5.48 -12.47
C ALA A 45 -31.32 -5.55 -11.17
N SER A 46 -32.26 -6.48 -11.06
CA SER A 46 -33.15 -6.63 -9.88
C SER A 46 -32.48 -7.37 -8.73
N GLU A 47 -31.36 -8.02 -8.98
CA GLU A 47 -30.64 -8.75 -7.95
C GLU A 47 -29.97 -7.84 -6.91
N THR A 48 -29.88 -8.34 -5.68
CA THR A 48 -29.18 -7.65 -4.58
C THR A 48 -27.70 -7.41 -4.87
N ALA A 49 -27.07 -8.28 -5.68
CA ALA A 49 -25.73 -8.09 -6.21
C ALA A 49 -25.81 -7.47 -7.60
N PRO A 50 -25.25 -6.27 -7.83
CA PRO A 50 -25.39 -5.56 -9.10
C PRO A 50 -24.46 -6.16 -10.17
N VAL A 51 -24.74 -7.37 -10.64
CA VAL A 51 -23.87 -8.12 -11.55
C VAL A 51 -23.63 -7.39 -12.87
N LEU A 52 -24.65 -6.71 -13.40
CA LEU A 52 -24.56 -5.95 -14.65
C LEU A 52 -23.70 -4.70 -14.54
N SER A 53 -23.40 -4.22 -13.33
CA SER A 53 -22.47 -3.09 -13.15
C SER A 53 -21.03 -3.43 -13.57
N LEU A 54 -20.72 -4.70 -13.81
CA LEU A 54 -19.46 -5.14 -14.45
C LEU A 54 -19.19 -4.36 -15.73
N TYR A 55 -20.22 -4.12 -16.55
CA TYR A 55 -20.10 -3.39 -17.82
C TYR A 55 -19.70 -1.93 -17.66
N GLN A 56 -19.84 -1.35 -16.47
CA GLN A 56 -19.40 -0.01 -16.13
C GLN A 56 -17.98 0.03 -15.56
N THR A 57 -17.34 -1.12 -15.40
CA THR A 57 -15.98 -1.25 -14.86
C THR A 57 -14.93 -1.32 -15.97
N LYS A 58 -13.66 -1.38 -15.57
CA LYS A 58 -12.55 -1.66 -16.50
C LYS A 58 -12.59 -3.09 -17.08
N HIS A 59 -13.37 -3.99 -16.51
CA HIS A 59 -13.66 -5.32 -17.03
C HIS A 59 -14.87 -5.34 -17.97
N GLY A 60 -15.53 -4.21 -18.15
CA GLY A 60 -16.60 -4.06 -19.14
C GLY A 60 -16.12 -4.20 -20.58
N LEU A 61 -17.03 -4.05 -21.49
CA LEU A 61 -16.79 -4.26 -22.92
C LEU A 61 -15.68 -3.35 -23.47
N ARG A 62 -14.54 -3.93 -23.81
CA ARG A 62 -13.41 -3.21 -24.40
C ARG A 62 -13.42 -3.24 -25.94
N GLY A 63 -14.21 -4.14 -26.53
CA GLY A 63 -14.23 -4.34 -27.98
C GLY A 63 -12.94 -4.95 -28.54
N ASP A 64 -12.20 -5.69 -27.71
CA ASP A 64 -11.01 -6.45 -28.12
C ASP A 64 -10.98 -7.83 -27.45
N SER A 65 -10.00 -8.66 -27.81
CA SER A 65 -9.86 -10.04 -27.32
C SER A 65 -9.63 -10.16 -25.81
N ARG A 66 -9.32 -9.03 -25.14
CA ARG A 66 -9.12 -8.97 -23.69
C ARG A 66 -10.41 -8.73 -22.91
N THR A 67 -11.56 -8.55 -23.59
CA THR A 67 -12.86 -8.38 -22.93
C THR A 67 -13.21 -9.68 -22.21
N PRO A 68 -13.25 -9.69 -20.85
CA PRO A 68 -13.68 -10.86 -20.13
C PRO A 68 -15.19 -11.02 -20.26
N THR A 69 -15.66 -12.26 -20.18
CA THR A 69 -17.07 -12.63 -20.07
C THR A 69 -17.37 -13.10 -18.66
N CYS A 70 -18.63 -13.28 -18.31
CA CYS A 70 -19.03 -13.86 -17.02
C CYS A 70 -18.32 -15.20 -16.78
N GLN A 71 -18.24 -16.03 -17.82
CA GLN A 71 -17.60 -17.35 -17.78
C GLN A 71 -16.07 -17.27 -17.61
N SER A 72 -15.42 -16.18 -18.00
CA SER A 72 -13.98 -16.01 -17.81
C SER A 72 -13.59 -15.98 -16.32
N CYS A 73 -14.50 -15.60 -15.44
CA CYS A 73 -14.29 -15.54 -14.00
C CYS A 73 -15.02 -16.67 -13.26
N HIS A 74 -16.24 -16.99 -13.67
CA HIS A 74 -17.11 -17.95 -12.98
C HIS A 74 -17.09 -19.37 -13.53
N GLY A 75 -16.27 -19.63 -14.56
CA GLY A 75 -16.26 -20.90 -15.28
C GLY A 75 -17.47 -21.05 -16.23
N THR A 76 -17.55 -22.16 -16.94
CA THR A 76 -18.69 -22.44 -17.84
C THR A 76 -19.99 -22.61 -17.08
N SER A 77 -19.88 -23.12 -15.87
CA SER A 77 -20.99 -23.33 -14.92
C SER A 77 -22.19 -24.08 -15.50
N ASP A 78 -21.91 -25.07 -16.35
CA ASP A 78 -22.94 -25.82 -17.09
C ASP A 78 -24.01 -26.41 -16.20
N LYS A 79 -23.64 -26.99 -15.05
CA LYS A 79 -24.57 -27.57 -14.09
C LYS A 79 -25.47 -26.49 -13.45
N HIS A 80 -24.89 -25.30 -13.19
CA HIS A 80 -25.66 -24.15 -12.72
C HIS A 80 -26.65 -23.66 -13.78
N VAL A 81 -26.19 -23.50 -15.02
CA VAL A 81 -26.99 -22.99 -16.14
C VAL A 81 -28.15 -23.93 -16.45
N LYS A 82 -27.87 -25.23 -16.57
CA LYS A 82 -28.89 -26.24 -16.92
C LYS A 82 -29.85 -26.53 -15.76
N GLY A 83 -29.35 -26.52 -14.53
CA GLY A 83 -30.06 -26.98 -13.34
C GLY A 83 -30.28 -28.50 -13.35
N ASP A 84 -30.79 -29.02 -12.27
CA ASP A 84 -31.22 -30.42 -12.18
C ASP A 84 -32.46 -30.65 -13.05
N PRO A 85 -32.44 -31.67 -13.91
CA PRO A 85 -33.57 -31.89 -14.85
C PRO A 85 -34.88 -32.26 -14.17
N VAL A 86 -34.83 -32.82 -12.97
CA VAL A 86 -36.01 -33.28 -12.21
C VAL A 86 -36.47 -32.26 -11.20
N THR A 87 -35.57 -31.86 -10.30
CA THR A 87 -35.88 -30.96 -9.19
C THR A 87 -35.90 -29.47 -9.56
N LYS A 88 -35.32 -29.13 -10.74
CA LYS A 88 -35.09 -27.75 -11.21
C LYS A 88 -34.20 -26.92 -10.27
N VAL A 89 -33.59 -27.54 -9.26
CA VAL A 89 -32.65 -26.88 -8.35
C VAL A 89 -31.35 -26.59 -9.10
N ARG A 90 -30.82 -25.40 -8.92
CA ARG A 90 -29.54 -24.99 -9.50
C ARG A 90 -28.45 -25.07 -8.42
N VAL A 91 -27.38 -25.79 -8.74
CA VAL A 91 -26.16 -25.81 -7.93
C VAL A 91 -25.42 -24.46 -8.08
N ALA A 92 -24.44 -24.20 -7.21
CA ALA A 92 -23.58 -23.02 -7.36
C ALA A 92 -22.80 -23.05 -8.69
N PRO A 93 -22.40 -21.88 -9.23
CA PRO A 93 -21.47 -21.84 -10.37
C PRO A 93 -20.12 -22.46 -10.02
N ASP A 94 -19.31 -22.77 -11.04
CA ASP A 94 -18.02 -23.46 -10.85
C ASP A 94 -17.11 -22.68 -9.90
N ILE A 95 -17.04 -21.36 -10.06
CA ILE A 95 -16.25 -20.48 -9.18
C ILE A 95 -17.17 -19.47 -8.47
N VAL A 96 -17.14 -19.54 -7.14
CA VAL A 96 -17.91 -18.65 -6.25
C VAL A 96 -17.00 -17.69 -5.51
N PHE A 97 -17.15 -16.40 -5.75
CA PHE A 97 -16.36 -15.34 -5.12
C PHE A 97 -16.91 -14.87 -3.77
N LYS A 98 -17.67 -15.71 -3.08
CA LYS A 98 -18.16 -15.41 -1.72
C LYS A 98 -16.98 -15.35 -0.75
N LYS A 99 -16.98 -14.34 0.12
CA LYS A 99 -15.97 -14.18 1.18
C LYS A 99 -16.37 -14.97 2.42
N GLY A 100 -15.37 -15.45 3.17
CA GLY A 100 -15.57 -16.07 4.47
C GLY A 100 -15.32 -17.58 4.50
N ALA A 101 -15.41 -18.17 5.70
CA ALA A 101 -15.07 -19.56 5.98
C ALA A 101 -15.93 -20.61 5.25
N TYR A 102 -17.08 -20.21 4.76
CA TYR A 102 -18.01 -21.08 4.01
C TYR A 102 -17.98 -20.82 2.51
N SER A 103 -16.85 -20.33 1.99
CA SER A 103 -16.68 -20.21 0.54
C SER A 103 -16.58 -21.60 -0.09
N ILE A 104 -17.37 -21.86 -1.13
CA ILE A 104 -17.34 -23.11 -1.88
C ILE A 104 -16.03 -23.23 -2.68
N SER A 105 -15.57 -22.10 -3.26
CA SER A 105 -14.28 -22.03 -3.95
C SER A 105 -13.22 -21.49 -3.03
N ASP A 106 -12.07 -22.13 -2.97
CA ASP A 106 -10.97 -21.69 -2.11
C ASP A 106 -10.31 -20.39 -2.61
N ASP A 107 -9.39 -19.84 -1.85
CA ASP A 107 -8.72 -18.58 -2.17
C ASP A 107 -7.80 -18.70 -3.39
N LYS A 108 -7.21 -19.86 -3.62
CA LYS A 108 -6.34 -20.12 -4.79
C LYS A 108 -7.18 -20.25 -6.05
N GLU A 109 -8.28 -21.01 -6.01
CA GLU A 109 -9.23 -21.11 -7.13
C GLU A 109 -9.76 -19.73 -7.55
N ARG A 110 -10.19 -18.92 -6.57
CA ARG A 110 -10.68 -17.57 -6.84
C ARG A 110 -9.60 -16.66 -7.41
N SER A 111 -8.37 -16.74 -6.89
CA SER A 111 -7.25 -15.94 -7.36
C SER A 111 -6.75 -16.34 -8.73
N SER A 112 -6.78 -17.64 -9.08
CA SER A 112 -6.33 -18.14 -10.37
C SER A 112 -7.11 -17.55 -11.54
N GLN A 113 -8.40 -17.29 -11.37
CA GLN A 113 -9.23 -16.63 -12.39
C GLN A 113 -8.71 -15.23 -12.74
N CYS A 114 -8.25 -14.50 -11.74
CA CYS A 114 -7.66 -13.17 -11.95
C CYS A 114 -6.26 -13.27 -12.56
N LEU A 115 -5.46 -14.21 -12.05
CA LEU A 115 -4.07 -14.41 -12.48
C LEU A 115 -3.94 -14.92 -13.90
N GLY A 116 -4.98 -15.53 -14.48
CA GLY A 116 -5.01 -15.88 -15.88
C GLY A 116 -4.74 -14.70 -16.83
N CYS A 117 -5.08 -13.48 -16.41
CA CYS A 117 -4.84 -12.26 -17.16
C CYS A 117 -3.90 -11.28 -16.44
N HIS A 118 -3.90 -11.27 -15.11
CA HIS A 118 -3.20 -10.30 -14.26
C HIS A 118 -1.87 -10.86 -13.72
N THR A 119 -0.91 -11.18 -14.58
CA THR A 119 0.34 -11.85 -14.22
C THR A 119 1.54 -10.92 -14.00
N GLY A 120 1.50 -9.66 -14.45
CA GLY A 120 2.69 -8.83 -14.54
C GLY A 120 2.84 -7.76 -13.44
N THR A 121 4.02 -7.12 -13.43
CA THR A 121 4.36 -5.90 -12.68
C THR A 121 4.25 -6.06 -11.15
N LYS A 122 3.34 -5.33 -10.52
CA LYS A 122 3.18 -5.33 -9.06
C LYS A 122 2.73 -6.66 -8.45
N ARG A 123 2.37 -7.65 -9.28
CA ARG A 123 1.87 -8.97 -8.86
C ARG A 123 2.88 -10.11 -9.04
N ASN A 124 4.07 -9.81 -9.57
CA ASN A 124 5.09 -10.83 -9.82
C ASN A 124 5.46 -11.66 -8.57
N ASN A 125 5.33 -11.06 -7.40
CA ASN A 125 5.65 -11.69 -6.12
C ASN A 125 4.39 -12.14 -5.36
N TRP A 126 3.26 -12.32 -6.04
CA TRP A 126 2.02 -12.76 -5.40
C TRP A 126 2.15 -14.16 -4.83
N ASP A 127 2.72 -15.06 -5.63
CA ASP A 127 2.93 -16.44 -5.21
C ASP A 127 3.95 -16.50 -4.07
N GLY A 128 3.55 -17.11 -2.97
CA GLY A 128 4.32 -17.15 -1.74
C GLY A 128 4.25 -15.88 -0.88
N ALA A 129 3.54 -14.83 -1.31
CA ALA A 129 3.39 -13.61 -0.52
C ALA A 129 2.54 -13.81 0.74
N ALA A 130 2.75 -12.94 1.73
CA ALA A 130 2.07 -13.06 3.03
C ALA A 130 0.54 -13.11 2.91
N HIS A 131 -0.07 -12.30 2.04
CA HIS A 131 -1.53 -12.32 1.85
C HIS A 131 -2.00 -13.63 1.24
N GLN A 132 -1.32 -14.14 0.21
CA GLN A 132 -1.66 -15.43 -0.39
C GLN A 132 -1.54 -16.58 0.63
N ASN A 133 -0.42 -16.62 1.38
CA ASN A 133 -0.17 -17.66 2.37
C ASN A 133 -1.17 -17.64 3.53
N ASN A 134 -1.84 -16.50 3.76
CA ASN A 134 -2.90 -16.36 4.75
C ASN A 134 -4.32 -16.46 4.16
N GLY A 135 -4.49 -17.05 2.99
CA GLY A 135 -5.79 -17.31 2.39
C GLY A 135 -6.54 -16.06 1.91
N VAL A 136 -5.82 -14.97 1.61
CA VAL A 136 -6.42 -13.74 1.08
C VAL A 136 -6.49 -13.83 -0.43
N ALA A 137 -7.69 -13.95 -0.99
CA ALA A 137 -7.90 -13.94 -2.43
C ALA A 137 -7.99 -12.50 -2.98
N CYS A 138 -7.80 -12.35 -4.30
CA CYS A 138 -7.88 -11.05 -4.99
C CYS A 138 -9.19 -10.31 -4.68
N ASN A 139 -10.31 -11.03 -4.69
CA ASN A 139 -11.63 -10.47 -4.38
C ASN A 139 -11.84 -10.11 -2.89
N SER A 140 -10.89 -10.42 -2.00
CA SER A 140 -10.94 -9.97 -0.61
C SER A 140 -10.73 -8.46 -0.51
N CYS A 141 -9.98 -7.89 -1.46
CA CYS A 141 -9.69 -6.47 -1.53
C CYS A 141 -10.36 -5.79 -2.73
N HIS A 142 -10.35 -6.46 -3.90
CA HIS A 142 -10.87 -5.94 -5.15
C HIS A 142 -12.34 -6.27 -5.36
N THR A 143 -13.07 -5.37 -6.03
CA THR A 143 -14.48 -5.55 -6.36
C THR A 143 -14.69 -5.42 -7.87
N ALA A 144 -14.98 -6.55 -8.55
CA ALA A 144 -15.17 -6.57 -10.01
C ALA A 144 -16.54 -6.05 -10.45
N HIS A 145 -17.59 -6.26 -9.64
CA HIS A 145 -18.97 -5.90 -9.96
C HIS A 145 -19.37 -4.50 -9.45
N LYS A 146 -18.41 -3.61 -9.15
CA LYS A 146 -18.68 -2.22 -8.76
C LYS A 146 -17.96 -1.27 -9.68
N PRO A 147 -18.61 -0.18 -10.12
CA PRO A 147 -17.99 0.82 -11.00
C PRO A 147 -16.68 1.39 -10.43
N THR A 148 -16.62 1.51 -9.11
CA THR A 148 -15.43 1.98 -8.38
C THR A 148 -14.91 0.89 -7.45
N ASP A 149 -13.64 0.57 -7.61
CA ASP A 149 -12.93 -0.32 -6.70
C ASP A 149 -12.23 0.50 -5.61
N LYS A 150 -12.75 0.40 -4.38
CA LYS A 150 -12.29 1.21 -3.24
C LYS A 150 -10.79 1.09 -2.96
N VAL A 151 -10.21 -0.08 -3.21
CA VAL A 151 -8.77 -0.30 -2.94
C VAL A 151 -7.85 0.45 -3.90
N LEU A 152 -8.36 0.90 -5.05
CA LEU A 152 -7.58 1.63 -6.05
C LEU A 152 -7.52 3.15 -5.83
N ALA A 153 -8.40 3.70 -5.01
CA ALA A 153 -8.42 5.13 -4.71
C ALA A 153 -7.77 5.42 -3.36
N LYS A 154 -6.85 6.38 -3.30
CA LYS A 154 -6.08 6.72 -2.08
C LYS A 154 -6.98 6.98 -0.87
N VAL A 155 -8.05 7.72 -1.06
CA VAL A 155 -8.98 8.11 0.02
C VAL A 155 -9.73 6.91 0.60
N THR A 156 -10.11 5.94 -0.22
CA THR A 156 -10.93 4.80 0.22
C THR A 156 -10.13 3.53 0.47
N GLN A 157 -8.88 3.46 -0.01
CA GLN A 157 -8.01 2.30 0.15
C GLN A 157 -7.81 1.90 1.63
N PRO A 158 -7.54 2.84 2.57
CA PRO A 158 -7.32 2.49 3.96
C PRO A 158 -8.48 1.74 4.60
N GLU A 159 -9.73 2.08 4.24
CA GLU A 159 -10.91 1.38 4.75
C GLU A 159 -10.91 -0.12 4.40
N VAL A 160 -10.43 -0.46 3.19
CA VAL A 160 -10.31 -1.87 2.76
C VAL A 160 -9.25 -2.59 3.59
N CYS A 161 -8.09 -1.99 3.78
CA CYS A 161 -7.00 -2.56 4.57
C CYS A 161 -7.39 -2.72 6.04
N PHE A 162 -8.06 -1.74 6.60
CA PHE A 162 -8.47 -1.69 8.00
C PHE A 162 -9.56 -2.71 8.37
N THR A 163 -10.15 -3.40 7.42
CA THR A 163 -11.04 -4.53 7.72
C THR A 163 -10.32 -5.64 8.49
N CYS A 164 -9.02 -5.83 8.22
CA CYS A 164 -8.15 -6.81 8.88
C CYS A 164 -7.07 -6.14 9.74
N HIS A 165 -6.44 -5.06 9.27
CA HIS A 165 -5.33 -4.35 9.93
C HIS A 165 -5.84 -3.35 10.99
N LYS A 166 -6.38 -3.89 12.11
CA LYS A 166 -7.03 -3.08 13.15
C LYS A 166 -6.05 -2.22 13.95
N GLU A 167 -4.86 -2.75 14.20
CA GLU A 167 -3.80 -2.03 14.92
C GLU A 167 -3.34 -0.81 14.13
N GLN A 168 -3.06 -0.98 12.84
CA GLN A 168 -2.65 0.12 11.96
C GLN A 168 -3.76 1.17 11.85
N ARG A 169 -5.03 0.73 11.84
CA ARG A 169 -6.18 1.66 11.92
C ARG A 169 -6.14 2.52 13.19
N ALA A 170 -5.82 1.92 14.34
CA ALA A 170 -5.73 2.65 15.60
C ALA A 170 -4.54 3.61 15.58
N ASP A 171 -3.40 3.17 15.05
CA ASP A 171 -2.20 3.98 14.95
C ASP A 171 -2.39 5.23 14.08
N THR A 172 -3.07 5.13 12.94
CA THR A 172 -3.34 6.28 12.07
C THR A 172 -4.23 7.35 12.71
N LYS A 173 -4.82 7.09 13.87
CA LYS A 173 -5.62 8.07 14.64
C LYS A 173 -4.83 8.75 15.74
N LYS A 174 -3.57 8.37 15.97
CA LYS A 174 -2.71 9.03 16.96
C LYS A 174 -2.35 10.44 16.51
N ILE A 175 -1.90 11.27 17.47
CA ILE A 175 -1.62 12.70 17.26
C ILE A 175 -0.60 12.93 16.12
N SER A 176 0.45 12.12 16.08
CA SER A 176 1.48 12.16 15.03
C SER A 176 1.32 10.96 14.12
N HIS A 177 0.94 11.18 12.88
CA HIS A 177 0.74 10.14 11.87
C HIS A 177 1.01 10.69 10.47
N HIS A 178 1.26 9.81 9.51
CA HIS A 178 1.22 10.20 8.11
C HIS A 178 -0.23 10.53 7.70
N PRO A 179 -0.44 11.47 6.78
CA PRO A 179 -1.78 11.94 6.39
C PRO A 179 -2.52 10.92 5.51
N ILE A 180 -2.76 9.72 6.11
CA ILE A 180 -3.45 8.59 5.48
C ILE A 180 -4.96 8.84 5.46
N LEU A 181 -5.51 9.30 6.58
CA LEU A 181 -6.94 9.60 6.71
C LEU A 181 -7.35 10.80 5.87
N GLU A 182 -6.42 11.71 5.60
CA GLU A 182 -6.58 12.89 4.75
C GLU A 182 -6.41 12.56 3.25
N GLY A 183 -6.14 11.30 2.91
CA GLY A 183 -6.01 10.83 1.53
C GLY A 183 -4.76 11.29 0.78
N LYS A 184 -3.78 11.91 1.47
CA LYS A 184 -2.52 12.35 0.86
C LYS A 184 -1.54 11.20 0.69
N VAL A 185 -1.53 10.27 1.64
CA VAL A 185 -0.73 9.05 1.63
C VAL A 185 -1.67 7.85 1.73
N SER A 186 -1.35 6.76 1.06
CA SER A 186 -2.09 5.50 1.13
C SER A 186 -1.19 4.36 1.60
N CYS A 187 -1.77 3.27 2.05
CA CYS A 187 -1.01 2.07 2.43
C CYS A 187 -0.11 1.59 1.28
N ALA A 188 -0.63 1.66 0.04
CA ALA A 188 0.10 1.26 -1.16
C ALA A 188 1.17 2.26 -1.62
N ASP A 189 1.36 3.40 -0.97
CA ASP A 189 2.51 4.27 -1.25
C ASP A 189 3.78 3.68 -0.65
N CYS A 190 3.69 2.95 0.46
CA CYS A 190 4.81 2.28 1.13
C CYS A 190 4.83 0.76 0.90
N HIS A 191 3.68 0.10 0.85
CA HIS A 191 3.56 -1.35 0.75
C HIS A 191 3.11 -1.82 -0.64
N ASN A 192 3.56 -3.02 -1.05
CA ASN A 192 2.98 -3.76 -2.16
C ASN A 192 2.20 -4.96 -1.60
N PRO A 193 0.87 -4.88 -1.47
CA PRO A 193 0.07 -5.96 -0.88
C PRO A 193 0.09 -7.26 -1.71
N HIS A 194 0.55 -7.20 -2.96
CA HIS A 194 0.69 -8.36 -3.83
C HIS A 194 2.02 -9.11 -3.67
N GLY A 195 2.86 -8.70 -2.70
CA GLY A 195 4.19 -9.26 -2.49
C GLY A 195 5.30 -8.34 -2.97
N SER A 196 6.42 -8.40 -2.29
CA SER A 196 7.63 -7.67 -2.62
C SER A 196 8.86 -8.39 -2.06
N SER A 197 10.04 -8.01 -2.54
CA SER A 197 11.33 -8.45 -1.97
C SER A 197 11.68 -7.76 -0.65
N GLY A 198 11.05 -6.62 -0.37
CA GLY A 198 11.30 -5.85 0.84
C GLY A 198 10.60 -6.43 2.08
N PRO A 199 11.10 -6.09 3.27
CA PRO A 199 10.52 -6.55 4.53
C PRO A 199 9.09 -6.01 4.71
N LYS A 200 8.21 -6.81 5.33
CA LYS A 200 6.80 -6.39 5.60
C LYS A 200 6.07 -5.86 4.37
N LEU A 201 6.33 -6.43 3.21
CA LEU A 201 5.78 -6.03 1.91
C LEU A 201 6.12 -4.59 1.51
N MET A 202 7.24 -4.04 1.94
CA MET A 202 7.71 -2.73 1.48
C MET A 202 7.96 -2.72 -0.02
N LYS A 203 7.65 -1.60 -0.68
CA LYS A 203 7.85 -1.44 -2.14
C LYS A 203 9.31 -1.51 -2.57
N LYS A 204 10.22 -1.12 -1.70
CA LYS A 204 11.66 -1.14 -1.92
C LYS A 204 12.31 -2.25 -1.09
N ASN A 205 13.58 -2.52 -1.36
CA ASN A 205 14.30 -3.61 -0.69
C ASN A 205 14.53 -3.35 0.79
N THR A 206 14.58 -2.08 1.20
CA THR A 206 14.74 -1.68 2.60
C THR A 206 13.64 -0.71 3.03
N VAL A 207 13.47 -0.56 4.36
CA VAL A 207 12.60 0.46 4.95
C VAL A 207 13.08 1.85 4.56
N ASN A 208 14.39 2.11 4.70
CA ASN A 208 15.00 3.39 4.39
C ASN A 208 14.78 3.83 2.95
N GLU A 209 15.01 2.94 1.97
CA GLU A 209 14.73 3.24 0.56
C GLU A 209 13.26 3.59 0.31
N THR A 210 12.35 2.97 1.05
CA THR A 210 10.92 3.31 0.94
C THR A 210 10.64 4.71 1.51
N CYS A 211 11.23 5.05 2.66
CA CYS A 211 11.10 6.37 3.28
C CYS A 211 11.71 7.48 2.41
N PHE A 212 12.86 7.24 1.82
CA PHE A 212 13.56 8.20 0.97
C PHE A 212 12.83 8.57 -0.33
N GLN A 213 11.78 7.85 -0.70
CA GLN A 213 10.95 8.27 -1.84
C GLN A 213 10.29 9.65 -1.61
N CYS A 214 10.05 10.01 -0.35
CA CYS A 214 9.44 11.28 0.05
C CYS A 214 10.37 12.10 0.95
N HIS A 215 11.20 11.44 1.79
CA HIS A 215 12.14 12.05 2.73
C HIS A 215 13.57 12.03 2.18
N ALA A 216 13.75 12.48 0.95
CA ALA A 216 15.05 12.46 0.26
C ALA A 216 16.14 13.25 1.01
N GLU A 217 15.74 14.30 1.76
CA GLU A 217 16.64 15.13 2.55
C GLU A 217 17.29 14.39 3.74
N LYS A 218 16.75 13.22 4.13
CA LYS A 218 17.32 12.38 5.19
C LYS A 218 18.27 11.31 4.65
N ARG A 219 18.41 11.20 3.32
CA ARG A 219 19.25 10.19 2.69
C ARG A 219 20.76 10.51 2.79
N GLY A 220 21.11 11.77 2.84
CA GLY A 220 22.49 12.20 2.73
C GLY A 220 22.96 12.34 1.28
N PRO A 221 24.25 12.24 0.97
CA PRO A 221 25.30 11.73 1.85
C PRO A 221 25.69 12.69 2.99
N PHE A 222 25.99 12.12 4.14
CA PHE A 222 26.52 12.86 5.29
C PHE A 222 27.96 12.44 5.58
N LEU A 223 28.83 13.40 5.96
CA LEU A 223 30.19 13.10 6.39
C LEU A 223 30.20 12.35 7.73
N PHE A 224 29.26 12.68 8.58
CA PHE A 224 29.09 12.06 9.89
C PHE A 224 27.69 11.45 9.94
N GLU A 225 27.65 10.16 9.76
CA GLU A 225 26.41 9.37 9.78
C GLU A 225 26.08 8.94 11.20
N HIS A 226 24.78 8.76 11.48
CA HIS A 226 24.30 8.12 12.71
C HIS A 226 23.86 6.71 12.37
N GLN A 227 24.60 5.71 12.87
CA GLN A 227 24.44 4.32 12.47
C GLN A 227 22.99 3.81 12.52
N PRO A 228 22.20 4.02 13.60
CA PRO A 228 20.82 3.55 13.62
C PRO A 228 19.93 4.14 12.52
N VAL A 229 20.25 5.33 12.03
CA VAL A 229 19.54 6.00 10.92
C VAL A 229 19.90 5.35 9.59
N VAL A 230 21.15 4.99 9.42
CA VAL A 230 21.63 4.27 8.22
C VAL A 230 21.01 2.88 8.14
N GLU A 231 20.83 2.22 9.27
CA GLU A 231 20.27 0.88 9.35
C GLU A 231 18.77 0.85 9.06
N ASP A 232 17.97 1.54 9.86
CA ASP A 232 16.50 1.52 9.72
C ASP A 232 15.85 2.75 10.38
N CYS A 233 15.10 3.53 9.61
CA CYS A 233 14.28 4.64 10.12
C CYS A 233 13.31 4.17 11.21
N ALA A 234 12.83 2.94 11.12
CA ALA A 234 11.93 2.35 12.09
C ALA A 234 12.61 2.01 13.43
N ASN A 235 13.93 2.18 13.59
CA ASN A 235 14.55 2.10 14.92
C ASN A 235 13.96 3.17 15.86
N CYS A 236 13.72 4.38 15.37
CA CYS A 236 13.22 5.51 16.12
C CYS A 236 11.76 5.88 15.84
N HIS A 237 11.29 5.64 14.63
CA HIS A 237 9.98 6.09 14.17
C HIS A 237 8.95 4.94 14.06
N ASN A 238 7.69 5.23 14.40
CA ASN A 238 6.55 4.39 14.05
C ASN A 238 5.76 5.06 12.91
N PRO A 239 5.92 4.59 11.65
CA PRO A 239 5.37 5.26 10.48
C PRO A 239 3.84 5.25 10.41
N HIS A 240 3.15 4.35 11.11
CA HIS A 240 1.69 4.32 11.12
C HIS A 240 1.10 5.34 12.07
N GLY A 241 1.79 5.67 13.16
CA GLY A 241 1.36 6.70 14.09
C GLY A 241 1.94 6.54 15.49
N SER A 242 2.10 7.67 16.17
CA SER A 242 2.61 7.76 17.52
C SER A 242 1.92 8.90 18.27
N ASN A 243 1.90 8.82 19.60
CA ASN A 243 1.51 9.94 20.46
C ASN A 243 2.66 10.92 20.72
N ILE A 244 3.81 10.68 20.11
CA ILE A 244 5.03 11.46 20.28
C ILE A 244 5.48 11.98 18.91
N THR A 245 5.47 13.30 18.77
CA THR A 245 5.91 13.99 17.56
C THR A 245 7.44 14.03 17.48
N PRO A 246 8.06 13.82 16.31
CA PRO A 246 7.49 13.40 15.00
C PRO A 246 7.51 11.87 14.84
N LEU A 247 6.42 11.18 15.06
CA LEU A 247 6.30 9.71 14.91
C LEU A 247 7.27 8.89 15.77
N LEU A 248 7.78 9.43 16.87
CA LEU A 248 8.78 8.76 17.70
C LEU A 248 8.17 7.62 18.51
N LYS A 249 8.91 6.53 18.68
CA LYS A 249 8.51 5.38 19.50
C LYS A 249 8.49 5.70 20.98
N SER A 250 9.49 6.43 21.46
CA SER A 250 9.59 6.92 22.82
C SER A 250 10.10 8.36 22.86
N ARG A 251 9.92 9.04 23.99
CA ARG A 251 10.35 10.45 24.13
C ARG A 251 11.84 10.55 24.32
N PRO A 252 12.54 11.50 23.67
CA PRO A 252 13.86 11.91 24.13
C PRO A 252 13.75 12.48 25.57
N PRO A 253 14.71 12.20 26.46
CA PRO A 253 15.98 11.52 26.22
C PRO A 253 15.91 9.98 26.26
N PHE A 254 14.80 9.38 26.70
CA PHE A 254 14.71 7.95 26.93
C PHE A 254 15.05 7.11 25.68
N MET A 255 14.55 7.52 24.53
CA MET A 255 14.86 6.84 23.27
C MET A 255 16.37 6.84 22.95
N CYS A 256 17.06 7.94 23.26
CA CYS A 256 18.49 8.04 23.06
C CYS A 256 19.26 7.14 24.04
N GLN A 257 18.76 7.06 25.28
CA GLN A 257 19.36 6.26 26.36
C GLN A 257 19.19 4.74 26.19
N GLU A 258 18.37 4.30 25.24
CA GLU A 258 18.31 2.88 24.85
C GLU A 258 19.65 2.37 24.27
N CYS A 259 20.48 3.30 23.75
CA CYS A 259 21.77 2.97 23.15
C CYS A 259 22.95 3.81 23.72
N HIS A 260 22.68 4.99 24.26
CA HIS A 260 23.70 5.93 24.75
C HIS A 260 23.72 6.01 26.28
N ASP A 261 24.85 5.63 26.89
CA ASP A 261 25.10 5.66 28.35
C ASP A 261 26.24 6.62 28.80
N GLY A 262 26.98 7.21 27.87
CA GLY A 262 28.13 8.07 28.18
C GLY A 262 27.91 9.54 27.93
N PRO A 263 28.91 10.40 28.14
CA PRO A 263 29.44 10.82 29.44
C PRO A 263 28.45 11.65 30.25
N HIS A 264 27.35 12.14 29.64
CA HIS A 264 26.28 12.87 30.33
C HIS A 264 24.91 12.19 30.12
N ALA A 265 24.83 11.12 29.34
CA ALA A 265 23.57 10.37 29.13
C ALA A 265 23.13 9.60 30.39
N SER A 266 24.07 9.17 31.22
CA SER A 266 23.82 8.57 32.54
C SER A 266 23.39 9.57 33.61
N GLN A 267 23.56 10.87 33.37
CA GLN A 267 23.08 11.91 34.24
C GLN A 267 21.58 12.14 33.93
N SER A 268 20.70 11.55 34.76
CA SER A 268 19.28 11.67 34.55
C SER A 268 18.84 13.09 34.29
N PRO A 269 18.18 13.40 33.17
CA PRO A 269 17.64 14.75 32.95
C PRO A 269 16.39 15.03 33.80
N VAL A 270 15.92 14.07 34.60
CA VAL A 270 14.65 14.11 35.32
C VAL A 270 14.89 14.07 36.83
N GLY A 271 15.78 14.90 37.32
CA GLY A 271 15.98 15.11 38.77
C GLY A 271 17.24 14.44 39.35
N PRO A 272 17.48 14.63 40.64
CA PRO A 272 18.65 14.12 41.35
C PRO A 272 18.53 12.61 41.60
N SER A 273 18.21 11.83 40.58
CA SER A 273 18.08 10.41 40.76
C SER A 273 19.45 9.78 41.03
N ALA A 274 19.40 8.64 41.65
CA ALA A 274 20.51 7.83 42.10
C ALA A 274 21.61 7.53 41.04
N ALA A 275 21.41 7.94 39.79
CA ALA A 275 22.38 7.89 38.72
C ALA A 275 23.64 8.72 38.96
N GLY A 276 23.62 9.66 39.89
CA GLY A 276 24.78 10.42 40.32
C GLY A 276 25.66 9.74 41.37
N LYS A 277 25.33 8.53 41.80
CA LYS A 277 26.09 7.76 42.78
C LYS A 277 26.75 6.55 42.12
N GLN A 278 27.78 6.76 41.36
CA GLN A 278 28.70 5.69 41.01
C GLN A 278 29.79 5.62 42.08
N ALA A 279 29.79 4.52 42.86
CA ALA A 279 30.89 4.14 43.75
C ALA A 279 31.56 5.28 44.56
N GLY A 280 30.79 6.07 45.29
CA GLY A 280 31.36 7.10 46.17
C GLY A 280 31.63 8.49 45.56
N LEU A 281 31.40 8.68 44.27
CA LEU A 281 31.43 9.96 43.59
C LEU A 281 30.04 10.60 43.52
N THR A 282 29.83 11.68 44.28
CA THR A 282 28.66 12.56 44.13
C THR A 282 28.89 13.46 42.92
N VAL A 283 28.51 13.02 41.76
CA VAL A 283 28.49 13.92 40.58
C VAL A 283 27.15 14.67 40.62
N ALA A 284 27.22 15.98 40.83
CA ALA A 284 26.03 16.81 40.72
C ALA A 284 25.44 16.73 39.34
N PRO A 285 24.10 16.60 39.18
CA PRO A 285 23.49 16.52 37.84
C PRO A 285 23.85 17.78 37.05
N ASN A 286 24.29 17.56 35.81
CA ASN A 286 24.65 18.67 34.93
C ASN A 286 23.40 19.52 34.65
N LYS A 287 23.40 20.78 35.16
CA LYS A 287 22.30 21.73 34.98
C LYS A 287 21.89 21.97 33.54
N ASN A 288 22.79 21.72 32.59
CA ASN A 288 22.52 21.87 31.16
C ASN A 288 21.76 20.68 30.55
N VAL A 289 21.72 19.55 31.26
CA VAL A 289 21.06 18.32 30.80
C VAL A 289 19.75 18.08 31.53
N VAL A 290 19.65 18.50 32.78
CA VAL A 290 18.45 18.32 33.63
C VAL A 290 17.22 18.94 32.96
N GLY A 291 16.20 18.12 32.73
CA GLY A 291 14.92 18.53 32.13
C GLY A 291 14.99 18.89 30.63
N ARG A 292 16.09 18.62 29.96
CA ARG A 292 16.27 18.92 28.53
C ARG A 292 16.37 17.65 27.68
N ALA A 293 15.87 17.74 26.44
CA ALA A 293 16.05 16.68 25.46
C ALA A 293 17.43 16.75 24.82
N CYS A 294 18.06 15.60 24.55
CA CYS A 294 19.35 15.50 23.89
C CYS A 294 19.41 16.28 22.56
N MET A 295 18.29 16.31 21.84
CA MET A 295 18.15 17.02 20.57
C MET A 295 18.27 18.56 20.67
N ASN A 296 18.24 19.14 21.87
CA ASN A 296 18.48 20.56 22.02
C ASN A 296 19.93 20.94 21.69
N CYS A 297 20.87 19.98 21.86
CA CYS A 297 22.28 20.15 21.51
C CYS A 297 22.65 19.28 20.30
N HIS A 298 22.18 18.02 20.26
CA HIS A 298 22.43 17.05 19.20
C HIS A 298 21.29 17.08 18.17
N SER A 299 21.15 18.23 17.48
CA SER A 299 20.01 18.44 16.56
C SER A 299 20.14 17.72 15.22
N MET A 300 21.33 17.24 14.86
CA MET A 300 21.65 16.63 13.57
C MET A 300 21.62 15.10 13.62
N VAL A 301 20.69 14.52 14.36
CA VAL A 301 20.61 13.06 14.62
C VAL A 301 20.47 12.20 13.37
N HIS A 302 20.04 12.75 12.24
CA HIS A 302 19.93 12.02 10.97
C HIS A 302 21.25 12.00 10.16
N GLY A 303 22.27 12.71 10.62
CA GLY A 303 23.55 12.88 9.97
C GLY A 303 23.93 14.35 9.83
N SER A 304 25.22 14.62 9.75
CA SER A 304 25.77 15.97 9.72
C SER A 304 26.90 16.11 8.69
N ASN A 305 26.94 17.26 8.05
CA ASN A 305 28.09 17.75 7.28
C ASN A 305 28.79 18.93 8.00
N SER A 306 28.39 19.20 9.25
CA SER A 306 28.97 20.27 10.06
C SER A 306 30.41 19.94 10.48
N PRO A 307 31.32 20.94 10.55
CA PRO A 307 32.63 20.77 11.17
C PRO A 307 32.59 20.33 12.64
N ALA A 308 31.48 20.52 13.35
CA ALA A 308 31.26 19.97 14.70
C ALA A 308 31.22 18.43 14.74
N GLY A 309 31.14 17.81 13.58
CA GLY A 309 31.47 16.43 13.35
C GLY A 309 30.55 15.40 13.96
N GLY A 310 31.14 14.30 14.43
CA GLY A 310 30.46 13.12 14.94
C GLY A 310 29.63 13.33 16.22
N TYR A 311 29.68 14.50 16.82
CA TYR A 311 28.76 14.84 17.92
C TYR A 311 27.34 15.20 17.44
N LEU A 312 27.13 15.25 16.13
CA LEU A 312 25.82 15.54 15.50
C LEU A 312 25.18 16.84 16.03
N GLN A 313 26.01 17.81 16.32
CA GLN A 313 25.66 19.18 16.73
C GLN A 313 25.63 20.10 15.51
N ARG A 314 24.95 21.24 15.64
CA ARG A 314 25.04 22.32 14.65
C ARG A 314 26.32 23.09 14.75
#